data_2c77ef7ade81c97bb2235090f16beafb
#
_entry.id   2c77ef7ade81c97bb2235090f16beafb
#
_cell.length_a   1.000
_cell.length_b   1.000
_cell.length_c   1.000
_cell.angle_alpha   90.00
_cell.angle_beta   90.00
_cell.angle_gamma   90.00
#
_symmetry.space_group_name_H-M   'P 1'
#
loop_
_entity.id
_entity.type
_entity.pdbx_description
1 polymer ?
#
loop_
_entity_poly.entity_id
_entity_poly.type
_entity_poly.pdbx_seq_one_letter_code
_entity_poly.pdbx_strand_id
1 'polypeptide(L)'
;LKKQQDNVVIYISATAKVYFHWMKQKEMVVPEHYFLIPKDYSYVDKVYFYDKKYLIPQIDKILEEEQDSKIIVFCNSVKRMLELHEKYGNLAKYFASKNAKKVESIRDENCIYEHSDGTITFDSRILITTKVLDNGVNIKDKMVKHIFSEILDADSAIQALGRKRQISEDDTCTFYLKDYSGQAIQGLINTNEYQLDPVMTYRIKYDEFLKKYSQNRKRIRNNKIFYANFVNEKEKSSIAFNEMRLNKYLMDNTILNDMKESSYKIV
;
A
#
# COMPACT_ATOMS: atom_id res chain seq x y z
N LEU A 1 16.66 15.73 5.99
CA LEU A 1 17.88 15.20 5.38
C LEU A 1 19.05 16.05 5.85
N LYS A 2 19.91 15.52 6.73
CA LYS A 2 21.17 16.18 7.08
C LYS A 2 22.09 16.04 5.86
N LYS A 3 22.60 17.16 5.34
CA LYS A 3 23.74 17.16 4.44
C LYS A 3 24.94 16.60 5.22
N GLN A 4 25.27 15.35 5.00
CA GLN A 4 26.57 14.81 5.38
C GLN A 4 27.52 15.11 4.22
N GLN A 5 28.45 16.01 4.43
CA GLN A 5 29.31 16.55 3.37
C GLN A 5 30.29 15.54 2.76
N ASP A 6 30.51 14.40 3.40
CA ASP A 6 31.58 13.45 2.99
C ASP A 6 31.09 12.02 2.65
N ASN A 7 29.76 11.78 2.61
CA ASN A 7 29.21 10.47 2.34
C ASN A 7 28.30 10.46 1.11
N VAL A 8 28.45 9.46 0.26
CA VAL A 8 27.50 9.18 -0.82
C VAL A 8 26.25 8.53 -0.20
N VAL A 9 25.09 9.16 -0.37
CA VAL A 9 23.81 8.63 0.10
C VAL A 9 23.00 8.18 -1.11
N ILE A 10 22.68 6.88 -1.15
CA ILE A 10 21.88 6.28 -2.21
C ILE A 10 20.48 6.01 -1.66
N TYR A 11 19.45 6.54 -2.33
CA TYR A 11 18.03 6.29 -2.04
C TYR A 11 17.48 5.27 -3.03
N ILE A 12 16.98 4.14 -2.52
CA ILE A 12 16.40 3.07 -3.33
C ILE A 12 14.94 2.88 -2.91
N SER A 13 14.02 2.87 -3.88
CA SER A 13 12.61 2.60 -3.63
C SER A 13 11.93 2.07 -4.89
N ALA A 14 11.04 1.10 -4.73
CA ALA A 14 10.18 0.60 -5.80
C ALA A 14 9.05 1.59 -6.17
N THR A 15 8.71 2.53 -5.26
CA THR A 15 7.59 3.48 -5.38
C THR A 15 8.05 4.91 -5.06
N ALA A 16 9.19 5.31 -5.63
CA ALA A 16 9.84 6.58 -5.34
C ALA A 16 9.18 7.81 -5.99
N LYS A 17 8.16 7.63 -6.84
CA LYS A 17 7.60 8.70 -7.69
C LYS A 17 7.25 9.99 -6.94
N VAL A 18 6.53 9.87 -5.81
CA VAL A 18 6.12 11.03 -4.99
C VAL A 18 7.34 11.71 -4.37
N TYR A 19 8.25 10.92 -3.81
CA TYR A 19 9.45 11.42 -3.16
C TYR A 19 10.39 12.11 -4.15
N PHE A 20 10.61 11.48 -5.29
CA PHE A 20 11.46 12.02 -6.35
C PHE A 20 10.89 13.32 -6.93
N HIS A 21 9.57 13.37 -7.18
CA HIS A 21 8.91 14.59 -7.64
C HIS A 21 9.09 15.74 -6.65
N TRP A 22 8.93 15.48 -5.37
CA TRP A 22 9.17 16.46 -4.30
C TRP A 22 10.63 16.92 -4.27
N MET A 23 11.60 15.99 -4.33
CA MET A 23 13.03 16.33 -4.34
C MET A 23 13.40 17.18 -5.56
N LYS A 24 12.84 16.87 -6.73
CA LYS A 24 13.02 17.64 -7.96
C LYS A 24 12.48 19.06 -7.80
N GLN A 25 11.29 19.22 -7.24
CA GLN A 25 10.71 20.56 -6.95
C GLN A 25 11.56 21.39 -5.98
N LYS A 26 12.32 20.74 -5.10
CA LYS A 26 13.22 21.40 -4.13
C LYS A 26 14.65 21.53 -4.64
N GLU A 27 14.91 21.20 -5.89
CA GLU A 27 16.26 21.23 -6.49
C GLU A 27 17.29 20.41 -5.68
N MET A 28 16.82 19.35 -5.01
CA MET A 28 17.65 18.49 -4.17
C MET A 28 18.28 17.33 -4.93
N VAL A 29 17.86 17.09 -6.17
CA VAL A 29 18.32 16.01 -7.03
C VAL A 29 18.75 16.57 -8.35
N VAL A 30 19.95 16.22 -8.76
CA VAL A 30 20.47 16.44 -10.10
C VAL A 30 19.94 15.32 -11.00
N PRO A 31 19.34 15.62 -12.19
CA PRO A 31 18.76 14.59 -13.05
C PRO A 31 19.71 13.46 -13.40
N GLU A 32 21.00 13.74 -13.51
CA GLU A 32 22.05 12.78 -13.83
C GLU A 32 22.28 11.73 -12.73
N HIS A 33 21.81 12.00 -11.52
CA HIS A 33 21.91 11.10 -10.36
C HIS A 33 20.62 10.29 -10.12
N TYR A 34 19.67 10.36 -11.04
CA TYR A 34 18.44 9.58 -10.97
C TYR A 34 18.47 8.42 -11.97
N PHE A 35 18.42 7.21 -11.41
CA PHE A 35 18.40 5.98 -12.20
C PHE A 35 17.03 5.32 -12.05
N LEU A 36 16.28 5.22 -13.14
CA LEU A 36 15.06 4.46 -13.21
C LEU A 36 15.38 3.06 -13.72
N ILE A 37 15.21 2.07 -12.85
CA ILE A 37 15.30 0.66 -13.25
C ILE A 37 13.91 0.27 -13.75
N PRO A 38 13.76 -0.18 -15.00
CA PRO A 38 12.50 -0.68 -15.52
C PRO A 38 11.98 -1.81 -14.64
N LYS A 39 10.69 -1.76 -14.34
CA LYS A 39 10.03 -2.84 -13.59
C LYS A 39 9.74 -3.99 -14.54
N ASP A 40 10.11 -5.18 -14.12
CA ASP A 40 9.81 -6.40 -14.84
C ASP A 40 8.59 -7.07 -14.19
N TYR A 41 7.53 -7.25 -14.96
CA TYR A 41 6.30 -7.93 -14.59
C TYR A 41 6.03 -9.16 -15.47
N SER A 42 7.04 -9.66 -16.21
CA SER A 42 6.91 -10.83 -17.11
C SER A 42 6.41 -12.09 -16.39
N TYR A 43 6.62 -12.16 -15.06
CA TYR A 43 6.11 -13.24 -14.22
C TYR A 43 4.62 -13.15 -13.93
N VAL A 44 3.93 -12.08 -14.31
CA VAL A 44 2.49 -11.95 -14.19
C VAL A 44 1.85 -12.40 -15.50
N ASP A 45 1.33 -13.63 -15.54
CA ASP A 45 0.71 -14.21 -16.73
C ASP A 45 -0.63 -13.53 -17.03
N LYS A 46 -1.45 -13.30 -16.01
CA LYS A 46 -2.78 -12.70 -16.14
C LYS A 46 -3.11 -11.75 -15.01
N VAL A 47 -3.89 -10.72 -15.34
CA VAL A 47 -4.50 -9.81 -14.36
C VAL A 47 -6.02 -9.88 -14.49
N TYR A 48 -6.69 -10.13 -13.37
CA TYR A 48 -8.16 -10.14 -13.31
C TYR A 48 -8.67 -9.13 -12.29
N PHE A 49 -9.80 -8.50 -12.61
CA PHE A 49 -10.58 -7.73 -11.65
C PHE A 49 -11.72 -8.59 -11.11
N TYR A 50 -11.94 -8.54 -9.79
CA TYR A 50 -13.01 -9.30 -9.14
C TYR A 50 -13.86 -8.43 -8.20
N ASP A 51 -15.17 -8.66 -8.22
CA ASP A 51 -16.07 -8.11 -7.20
C ASP A 51 -15.85 -8.85 -5.87
N LYS A 52 -15.98 -8.13 -4.75
CA LYS A 52 -15.77 -8.66 -3.38
C LYS A 52 -16.48 -10.00 -3.13
N LYS A 53 -17.66 -10.21 -3.68
CA LYS A 53 -18.47 -11.44 -3.52
C LYS A 53 -17.86 -12.66 -4.18
N TYR A 54 -16.99 -12.48 -5.18
CA TYR A 54 -16.34 -13.56 -5.91
C TYR A 54 -15.00 -14.00 -5.35
N LEU A 55 -14.44 -13.31 -4.33
CA LEU A 55 -13.17 -13.71 -3.75
C LEU A 55 -13.19 -15.15 -3.22
N ILE A 56 -14.15 -15.46 -2.33
CA ILE A 56 -14.28 -16.79 -1.74
C ILE A 56 -14.57 -17.86 -2.80
N PRO A 57 -15.58 -17.71 -3.68
CA PRO A 57 -15.82 -18.68 -4.77
C PRO A 57 -14.61 -18.92 -5.66
N GLN A 58 -13.83 -17.88 -5.95
CA GLN A 58 -12.65 -18.04 -6.80
C GLN A 58 -11.53 -18.78 -6.08
N ILE A 59 -11.30 -18.50 -4.78
CA ILE A 59 -10.33 -19.24 -3.97
C ILE A 59 -10.76 -20.71 -3.87
N ASP A 60 -12.04 -20.98 -3.56
CA ASP A 60 -12.56 -22.34 -3.43
C ASP A 60 -12.35 -23.12 -4.75
N LYS A 61 -12.65 -22.51 -5.90
CA LYS A 61 -12.38 -23.08 -7.20
C LYS A 61 -10.92 -23.45 -7.44
N ILE A 62 -9.99 -22.54 -7.13
CA ILE A 62 -8.55 -22.80 -7.26
C ILE A 62 -8.12 -23.98 -6.34
N LEU A 63 -8.64 -24.02 -5.11
CA LEU A 63 -8.32 -25.09 -4.17
C LEU A 63 -8.80 -26.47 -4.65
N GLU A 64 -9.90 -26.51 -5.41
CA GLU A 64 -10.48 -27.74 -5.99
C GLU A 64 -9.74 -28.16 -7.26
N GLU A 65 -9.45 -27.23 -8.16
CA GLU A 65 -8.90 -27.51 -9.49
C GLU A 65 -7.38 -27.65 -9.50
N GLU A 66 -6.67 -26.97 -8.60
CA GLU A 66 -5.19 -26.87 -8.60
C GLU A 66 -4.63 -27.32 -7.26
N GLN A 67 -4.44 -28.62 -7.04
CA GLN A 67 -4.05 -29.19 -5.74
C GLN A 67 -2.73 -28.66 -5.19
N ASP A 68 -1.78 -28.34 -6.06
CA ASP A 68 -0.43 -27.91 -5.67
C ASP A 68 -0.24 -26.39 -5.61
N SER A 69 -1.22 -25.60 -6.12
CA SER A 69 -1.08 -24.15 -6.13
C SER A 69 -1.28 -23.52 -4.77
N LYS A 70 -0.45 -22.52 -4.45
CA LYS A 70 -0.56 -21.67 -3.28
C LYS A 70 -1.12 -20.30 -3.63
N ILE A 71 -1.83 -19.71 -2.68
CA ILE A 71 -2.56 -18.47 -2.83
C ILE A 71 -2.08 -17.47 -1.78
N ILE A 72 -1.82 -16.22 -2.18
CA ILE A 72 -1.62 -15.10 -1.24
C ILE A 72 -2.81 -14.15 -1.34
N VAL A 73 -3.37 -13.75 -0.21
CA VAL A 73 -4.49 -12.79 -0.13
C VAL A 73 -4.09 -11.57 0.69
N PHE A 74 -3.95 -10.43 0.04
CA PHE A 74 -3.71 -9.14 0.69
C PHE A 74 -5.03 -8.47 1.04
N CYS A 75 -5.41 -8.53 2.31
CA CYS A 75 -6.62 -7.90 2.84
C CYS A 75 -6.43 -6.41 3.10
N ASN A 76 -7.46 -5.60 2.89
CA ASN A 76 -7.43 -4.19 3.21
C ASN A 76 -7.72 -3.87 4.69
N SER A 77 -8.16 -4.86 5.48
CA SER A 77 -8.49 -4.69 6.90
C SER A 77 -8.39 -5.98 7.71
N VAL A 78 -8.15 -5.81 9.02
CA VAL A 78 -8.20 -6.89 10.01
C VAL A 78 -9.57 -7.58 10.05
N LYS A 79 -10.67 -6.82 9.88
CA LYS A 79 -12.03 -7.38 9.81
C LYS A 79 -12.14 -8.39 8.67
N ARG A 80 -11.61 -8.05 7.50
CA ARG A 80 -11.61 -8.94 6.34
C ARG A 80 -10.81 -10.22 6.59
N MET A 81 -9.67 -10.10 7.27
CA MET A 81 -8.87 -11.25 7.68
C MET A 81 -9.65 -12.22 8.58
N LEU A 82 -10.43 -11.71 9.55
CA LEU A 82 -11.28 -12.51 10.41
C LEU A 82 -12.41 -13.20 9.63
N GLU A 83 -13.07 -12.53 8.69
CA GLU A 83 -14.08 -13.12 7.80
C GLU A 83 -13.51 -14.31 7.02
N LEU A 84 -12.28 -14.19 6.51
CA LEU A 84 -11.62 -15.29 5.81
C LEU A 84 -11.16 -16.40 6.77
N HIS A 85 -10.83 -16.07 8.02
CA HIS A 85 -10.51 -17.06 9.05
C HIS A 85 -11.73 -17.94 9.39
N GLU A 86 -12.91 -17.34 9.52
CA GLU A 86 -14.16 -18.11 9.72
C GLU A 86 -14.39 -19.14 8.60
N LYS A 87 -14.01 -18.79 7.36
CA LYS A 87 -14.19 -19.69 6.20
C LYS A 87 -13.10 -20.76 6.11
N TYR A 88 -11.81 -20.38 6.23
CA TYR A 88 -10.70 -21.27 5.88
C TYR A 88 -9.99 -21.88 7.09
N GLY A 89 -10.13 -21.28 8.29
CA GLY A 89 -9.56 -21.81 9.52
C GLY A 89 -8.09 -22.23 9.36
N ASN A 90 -7.80 -23.49 9.66
CA ASN A 90 -6.45 -24.06 9.60
C ASN A 90 -5.93 -24.32 8.16
N LEU A 91 -6.76 -24.19 7.13
CA LEU A 91 -6.32 -24.27 5.73
C LEU A 91 -5.48 -23.07 5.31
N ALA A 92 -5.54 -21.98 6.07
CA ALA A 92 -4.81 -20.75 5.82
C ALA A 92 -3.88 -20.41 6.98
N LYS A 93 -2.78 -19.71 6.65
CA LYS A 93 -1.92 -19.01 7.62
C LYS A 93 -2.17 -17.52 7.58
N TYR A 94 -1.99 -16.84 8.72
CA TYR A 94 -2.37 -15.45 8.91
C TYR A 94 -1.16 -14.63 9.38
N PHE A 95 -0.65 -13.78 8.51
CA PHE A 95 0.46 -12.90 8.81
C PHE A 95 -0.03 -11.46 8.99
N ALA A 96 0.11 -10.92 10.20
CA ALA A 96 -0.37 -9.59 10.54
C ALA A 96 0.60 -8.85 11.47
N SER A 97 0.47 -7.53 11.56
CA SER A 97 1.26 -6.70 12.47
C SER A 97 1.07 -7.12 13.93
N LYS A 98 2.15 -7.06 14.71
CA LYS A 98 2.14 -7.24 16.19
C LYS A 98 1.13 -6.33 16.90
N ASN A 99 0.86 -5.16 16.31
CA ASN A 99 -0.09 -4.18 16.85
C ASN A 99 -1.56 -4.52 16.53
N ALA A 100 -1.83 -5.53 15.71
CA ALA A 100 -3.19 -5.93 15.32
C ALA A 100 -3.80 -6.87 16.36
N LYS A 101 -4.11 -6.36 17.56
CA LYS A 101 -4.64 -7.13 18.72
C LYS A 101 -5.84 -8.02 18.37
N LYS A 102 -6.71 -7.59 17.45
CA LYS A 102 -7.94 -8.33 17.08
C LYS A 102 -7.66 -9.67 16.37
N VAL A 103 -6.48 -9.87 15.85
CA VAL A 103 -6.07 -11.11 15.16
C VAL A 103 -4.92 -11.83 15.87
N GLU A 104 -4.64 -11.44 17.12
CA GLU A 104 -3.55 -12.01 17.90
C GLU A 104 -3.66 -13.54 18.05
N SER A 105 -4.88 -14.06 18.24
CA SER A 105 -5.15 -15.48 18.39
C SER A 105 -4.96 -16.33 17.12
N ILE A 106 -5.02 -15.69 15.95
CA ILE A 106 -4.89 -16.37 14.65
C ILE A 106 -3.57 -16.03 13.94
N ARG A 107 -2.88 -14.99 14.42
CA ARG A 107 -1.62 -14.55 13.84
C ARG A 107 -0.52 -15.58 14.08
N ASP A 108 0.19 -15.91 13.02
CA ASP A 108 1.39 -16.74 13.07
C ASP A 108 2.58 -15.96 12.49
N GLU A 109 3.50 -15.53 13.36
CA GLU A 109 4.67 -14.74 12.96
C GLU A 109 5.74 -15.61 12.29
N ASN A 110 5.69 -16.92 12.50
CA ASN A 110 6.64 -17.88 11.98
C ASN A 110 6.10 -18.66 10.76
N CYS A 111 4.92 -18.27 10.25
CA CYS A 111 4.31 -18.98 9.13
C CYS A 111 5.09 -18.85 7.81
N ILE A 112 6.02 -17.89 7.73
CA ILE A 112 6.90 -17.70 6.58
C ILE A 112 8.31 -18.02 7.01
N TYR A 113 8.97 -18.96 6.32
CA TYR A 113 10.30 -19.44 6.65
C TYR A 113 11.12 -19.72 5.39
N GLU A 114 12.42 -19.83 5.57
CA GLU A 114 13.39 -20.12 4.52
C GLU A 114 13.89 -21.56 4.66
N HIS A 115 13.86 -22.30 3.56
CA HIS A 115 14.48 -23.61 3.42
C HIS A 115 15.98 -23.50 3.18
N SER A 116 16.70 -24.60 3.37
CA SER A 116 18.14 -24.70 3.14
C SER A 116 18.57 -24.42 1.69
N ASP A 117 17.67 -24.55 0.72
CA ASP A 117 17.87 -24.26 -0.70
C ASP A 117 17.59 -22.78 -1.07
N GLY A 118 17.23 -21.94 -0.08
CA GLY A 118 16.89 -20.52 -0.28
C GLY A 118 15.46 -20.26 -0.71
N THR A 119 14.60 -21.29 -0.77
CA THR A 119 13.15 -21.13 -0.95
C THR A 119 12.54 -20.48 0.29
N ILE A 120 11.80 -19.39 0.11
CA ILE A 120 11.06 -18.69 1.17
C ILE A 120 9.57 -18.92 0.93
N THR A 121 8.91 -19.62 1.81
CA THR A 121 7.54 -20.09 1.64
C THR A 121 6.73 -20.07 2.93
N PHE A 122 5.54 -20.67 2.90
CA PHE A 122 4.62 -20.82 4.04
C PHE A 122 3.93 -22.21 4.02
N ASP A 123 3.59 -22.73 5.22
CA ASP A 123 3.04 -24.09 5.43
C ASP A 123 1.54 -24.19 5.25
N SER A 124 0.99 -23.63 4.20
CA SER A 124 -0.43 -23.77 3.92
C SER A 124 -0.69 -23.54 2.44
N ARG A 125 -1.91 -23.82 2.01
CA ARG A 125 -2.33 -23.48 0.65
C ARG A 125 -2.68 -22.00 0.50
N ILE A 126 -3.00 -21.32 1.60
CA ILE A 126 -3.40 -19.90 1.58
C ILE A 126 -2.60 -19.14 2.63
N LEU A 127 -1.97 -18.03 2.22
CA LEU A 127 -1.43 -17.02 3.12
C LEU A 127 -2.32 -15.79 3.08
N ILE A 128 -2.93 -15.45 4.22
CA ILE A 128 -3.76 -14.26 4.36
C ILE A 128 -2.98 -13.20 5.14
N THR A 129 -2.84 -12.03 4.57
CA THR A 129 -2.04 -10.95 5.12
C THR A 129 -2.66 -9.58 4.87
N THR A 130 -2.03 -8.54 5.39
CA THR A 130 -2.33 -7.13 5.12
C THR A 130 -1.08 -6.47 4.54
N LYS A 131 -1.10 -5.13 4.39
CA LYS A 131 0.10 -4.34 4.00
C LYS A 131 1.35 -4.61 4.85
N VAL A 132 1.24 -5.33 5.96
CA VAL A 132 2.39 -5.64 6.83
C VAL A 132 3.43 -6.52 6.14
N LEU A 133 3.02 -7.34 5.18
CA LEU A 133 3.96 -8.13 4.37
C LEU A 133 4.83 -7.24 3.47
N ASP A 134 4.43 -6.00 3.22
CA ASP A 134 5.21 -5.04 2.43
C ASP A 134 6.57 -4.69 3.09
N ASN A 135 6.79 -5.05 4.34
CA ASN A 135 7.98 -4.71 5.11
C ASN A 135 9.09 -5.78 5.03
N GLY A 136 9.48 -6.17 3.82
CA GLY A 136 10.77 -6.85 3.60
C GLY A 136 10.73 -8.38 3.41
N VAL A 137 9.59 -9.03 3.48
CA VAL A 137 9.48 -10.46 3.19
C VAL A 137 9.34 -10.69 1.69
N ASN A 138 10.20 -11.52 1.12
CA ASN A 138 10.12 -11.95 -0.28
C ASN A 138 9.77 -13.44 -0.32
N ILE A 139 8.66 -13.79 -0.95
CA ILE A 139 8.28 -15.19 -1.17
C ILE A 139 8.97 -15.69 -2.44
N LYS A 140 9.77 -16.73 -2.30
CA LYS A 140 10.48 -17.42 -3.38
C LYS A 140 9.96 -18.85 -3.45
N ASP A 141 8.77 -19.02 -4.00
CA ASP A 141 8.08 -20.30 -4.06
C ASP A 141 7.29 -20.39 -5.38
N LYS A 142 7.66 -21.35 -6.24
CA LYS A 142 7.00 -21.59 -7.54
C LYS A 142 5.54 -22.04 -7.40
N MET A 143 5.17 -22.58 -6.24
CA MET A 143 3.80 -23.01 -5.95
C MET A 143 2.85 -21.83 -5.78
N VAL A 144 3.35 -20.62 -5.49
CA VAL A 144 2.55 -19.42 -5.39
C VAL A 144 2.14 -18.98 -6.79
N LYS A 145 0.95 -19.38 -7.22
CA LYS A 145 0.38 -19.13 -8.55
C LYS A 145 -0.71 -18.06 -8.56
N HIS A 146 -1.27 -17.71 -7.41
CA HIS A 146 -2.40 -16.79 -7.31
C HIS A 146 -2.16 -15.75 -6.22
N ILE A 147 -2.30 -14.48 -6.60
CA ILE A 147 -2.16 -13.34 -5.67
C ILE A 147 -3.42 -12.50 -5.75
N PHE A 148 -4.19 -12.42 -4.68
CA PHE A 148 -5.37 -11.57 -4.54
C PHE A 148 -5.02 -10.30 -3.78
N SER A 149 -5.45 -9.14 -4.28
CA SER A 149 -5.25 -7.86 -3.60
C SER A 149 -6.56 -7.10 -3.45
N GLU A 150 -6.92 -6.81 -2.20
CA GLU A 150 -7.96 -5.83 -1.84
C GLU A 150 -7.36 -4.43 -1.60
N ILE A 151 -6.10 -4.20 -1.99
CA ILE A 151 -5.42 -2.93 -1.78
C ILE A 151 -5.70 -2.01 -2.97
N LEU A 152 -6.31 -0.85 -2.71
CA LEU A 152 -6.62 0.12 -3.77
C LEU A 152 -5.45 1.03 -4.11
N ASP A 153 -4.61 1.38 -3.11
CA ASP A 153 -3.43 2.21 -3.35
C ASP A 153 -2.46 1.50 -4.31
N ALA A 154 -2.27 2.06 -5.50
CA ALA A 154 -1.50 1.45 -6.57
C ALA A 154 -0.05 1.11 -6.16
N ASP A 155 0.62 2.01 -5.43
CA ASP A 155 1.97 1.77 -4.94
C ASP A 155 2.03 0.56 -4.01
N SER A 156 1.06 0.44 -3.09
CA SER A 156 0.96 -0.70 -2.19
C SER A 156 0.56 -1.99 -2.91
N ALA A 157 -0.31 -1.92 -3.93
CA ALA A 157 -0.68 -3.09 -4.74
C ALA A 157 0.52 -3.63 -5.52
N ILE A 158 1.33 -2.74 -6.11
CA ILE A 158 2.58 -3.09 -6.78
C ILE A 158 3.59 -3.72 -5.79
N GLN A 159 3.70 -3.16 -4.58
CA GLN A 159 4.57 -3.73 -3.56
C GLN A 159 4.09 -5.11 -3.10
N ALA A 160 2.77 -5.29 -2.94
CA ALA A 160 2.16 -6.57 -2.61
C ALA A 160 2.46 -7.63 -3.68
N LEU A 161 2.27 -7.31 -4.96
CA LEU A 161 2.64 -8.16 -6.08
C LEU A 161 4.13 -8.52 -6.04
N GLY A 162 5.00 -7.52 -5.80
CA GLY A 162 6.44 -7.69 -5.72
C GLY A 162 6.94 -8.55 -4.55
N ARG A 163 6.06 -9.00 -3.63
CA ARG A 163 6.44 -9.97 -2.59
C ARG A 163 6.65 -11.37 -3.15
N LYS A 164 5.97 -11.74 -4.21
CA LYS A 164 6.33 -12.90 -5.02
C LYS A 164 7.58 -12.56 -5.84
N ARG A 165 8.62 -13.37 -5.68
CA ARG A 165 9.84 -13.27 -6.46
C ARG A 165 9.91 -14.41 -7.45
N GLN A 166 10.10 -14.07 -8.70
CA GLN A 166 10.33 -15.05 -9.75
C GLN A 166 11.64 -15.80 -9.49
N ILE A 167 11.62 -17.12 -9.61
CA ILE A 167 12.78 -17.99 -9.42
C ILE A 167 13.35 -18.43 -10.77
N SER A 168 12.49 -18.57 -11.77
CA SER A 168 12.83 -19.00 -13.12
C SER A 168 11.82 -18.43 -14.13
N GLU A 169 12.12 -18.45 -15.42
CA GLU A 169 11.24 -17.90 -16.47
C GLU A 169 9.84 -18.52 -16.51
N ASP A 170 9.71 -19.80 -16.16
CA ASP A 170 8.44 -20.54 -16.06
C ASP A 170 7.67 -20.29 -14.76
N ASP A 171 8.26 -19.52 -13.81
CA ASP A 171 7.63 -19.18 -12.55
C ASP A 171 6.73 -17.97 -12.69
N THR A 172 5.50 -18.21 -13.12
CA THR A 172 4.49 -17.18 -13.35
C THR A 172 3.37 -17.24 -12.32
N CYS A 173 2.62 -16.15 -12.18
CA CYS A 173 1.43 -16.05 -11.32
C CYS A 173 0.31 -15.24 -11.96
N THR A 174 -0.92 -15.47 -11.48
CA THR A 174 -2.09 -14.67 -11.80
C THR A 174 -2.35 -13.67 -10.70
N PHE A 175 -2.55 -12.41 -11.06
CA PHE A 175 -2.83 -11.32 -10.14
C PHE A 175 -4.30 -10.92 -10.20
N TYR A 176 -4.98 -10.95 -9.06
CA TYR A 176 -6.39 -10.60 -8.91
C TYR A 176 -6.52 -9.31 -8.13
N LEU A 177 -7.06 -8.29 -8.76
CA LEU A 177 -7.32 -6.99 -8.16
C LEU A 177 -8.81 -6.85 -7.84
N LYS A 178 -9.11 -6.42 -6.62
CA LYS A 178 -10.48 -6.12 -6.25
C LYS A 178 -11.01 -4.95 -7.05
N ASP A 179 -12.18 -5.16 -7.65
CA ASP A 179 -12.94 -4.09 -8.28
C ASP A 179 -13.60 -3.20 -7.23
N TYR A 180 -13.44 -1.88 -7.39
CA TYR A 180 -14.06 -0.89 -6.54
C TYR A 180 -15.16 -0.15 -7.30
N SER A 181 -16.35 -0.09 -6.70
CA SER A 181 -17.45 0.67 -7.29
C SER A 181 -17.15 2.17 -7.37
N GLY A 182 -17.78 2.86 -8.31
CA GLY A 182 -17.65 4.31 -8.42
C GLY A 182 -18.00 5.05 -7.12
N GLN A 183 -18.95 4.53 -6.33
CA GLN A 183 -19.27 5.08 -5.01
C GLN A 183 -18.13 4.91 -4.02
N ALA A 184 -17.45 3.76 -4.02
CA ALA A 184 -16.30 3.52 -3.15
C ALA A 184 -15.12 4.45 -3.54
N ILE A 185 -14.86 4.62 -4.84
CA ILE A 185 -13.84 5.55 -5.34
C ILE A 185 -14.20 6.99 -4.92
N GLN A 186 -15.46 7.42 -5.09
CA GLN A 186 -15.92 8.74 -4.64
C GLN A 186 -15.73 8.94 -3.14
N GLY A 187 -16.00 7.92 -2.32
CA GLY A 187 -15.77 7.97 -0.87
C GLY A 187 -14.29 8.19 -0.52
N LEU A 188 -13.38 7.64 -1.30
CA LEU A 188 -11.93 7.85 -1.13
C LEU A 188 -11.50 9.24 -1.59
N ILE A 189 -12.03 9.73 -2.72
CA ILE A 189 -11.83 11.12 -3.18
C ILE A 189 -12.27 12.10 -2.08
N ASN A 190 -13.47 11.95 -1.55
CA ASN A 190 -13.98 12.80 -0.48
C ASN A 190 -13.11 12.74 0.78
N THR A 191 -12.56 11.57 1.09
CA THR A 191 -11.62 11.38 2.22
C THR A 191 -10.32 12.13 1.98
N ASN A 192 -9.77 12.07 0.76
CA ASN A 192 -8.57 12.81 0.38
C ASN A 192 -8.82 14.31 0.39
N GLU A 193 -9.92 14.77 -0.20
CA GLU A 193 -10.30 16.18 -0.19
C GLU A 193 -10.51 16.70 1.24
N TYR A 194 -11.07 15.88 2.11
CA TYR A 194 -11.20 16.22 3.53
C TYR A 194 -9.82 16.46 4.17
N GLN A 195 -8.75 15.76 3.78
CA GLN A 195 -7.40 16.02 4.27
C GLN A 195 -6.74 17.21 3.57
N LEU A 196 -6.98 17.39 2.28
CA LEU A 196 -6.39 18.45 1.46
C LEU A 196 -6.96 19.83 1.76
N ASP A 197 -8.29 19.98 1.94
CA ASP A 197 -8.97 21.27 2.08
C ASP A 197 -8.33 22.21 3.12
N PRO A 198 -8.05 21.79 4.38
CA PRO A 198 -7.42 22.70 5.34
C PRO A 198 -6.01 23.12 4.92
N VAL A 199 -5.24 22.24 4.29
CA VAL A 199 -3.86 22.52 3.90
C VAL A 199 -3.83 23.47 2.70
N MET A 200 -4.69 23.24 1.72
CA MET A 200 -4.81 24.11 0.54
C MET A 200 -5.34 25.51 0.95
N THR A 201 -6.34 25.57 1.85
CA THR A 201 -6.84 26.83 2.37
C THR A 201 -5.75 27.57 3.16
N TYR A 202 -4.99 26.89 4.01
CA TYR A 202 -3.85 27.46 4.73
C TYR A 202 -2.79 28.05 3.79
N ARG A 203 -2.49 27.33 2.71
CA ARG A 203 -1.42 27.70 1.77
C ARG A 203 -1.79 28.85 0.86
N ILE A 204 -3.06 28.92 0.43
CA ILE A 204 -3.50 29.84 -0.65
C ILE A 204 -4.29 31.02 -0.09
N LYS A 205 -5.09 30.80 0.98
CA LYS A 205 -6.05 31.77 1.52
C LYS A 205 -6.01 31.77 3.05
N TYR A 206 -4.92 32.25 3.62
CA TYR A 206 -4.69 32.17 5.07
C TYR A 206 -5.80 32.81 5.92
N ASP A 207 -6.38 33.94 5.50
CA ASP A 207 -7.47 34.59 6.22
C ASP A 207 -8.75 33.73 6.22
N GLU A 208 -9.03 33.03 5.13
CA GLU A 208 -10.14 32.08 5.04
C GLU A 208 -9.88 30.87 5.93
N PHE A 209 -8.66 30.39 5.97
CA PHE A 209 -8.24 29.33 6.88
C PHE A 209 -8.49 29.73 8.34
N LEU A 210 -8.10 30.91 8.75
CA LEU A 210 -8.33 31.38 10.12
C LEU A 210 -9.84 31.45 10.43
N LYS A 211 -10.65 31.99 9.53
CA LYS A 211 -12.11 32.06 9.69
C LYS A 211 -12.75 30.68 9.80
N LYS A 212 -12.34 29.73 8.96
CA LYS A 212 -12.95 28.39 8.84
C LYS A 212 -12.49 27.43 9.95
N TYR A 213 -11.22 27.53 10.36
CA TYR A 213 -10.58 26.49 11.22
C TYR A 213 -10.13 26.98 12.58
N SER A 214 -10.10 28.29 12.89
CA SER A 214 -9.71 28.79 14.21
C SER A 214 -10.53 28.22 15.37
N GLN A 215 -11.82 28.00 15.15
CA GLN A 215 -12.73 27.41 16.11
C GLN A 215 -12.79 25.86 16.05
N ASN A 216 -12.23 25.26 14.99
CA ASN A 216 -12.23 23.82 14.79
C ASN A 216 -10.84 23.22 14.90
N ARG A 217 -10.18 23.45 16.03
CA ARG A 217 -8.82 22.94 16.31
C ARG A 217 -8.71 21.42 16.20
N LYS A 218 -9.78 20.67 16.49
CA LYS A 218 -9.82 19.21 16.35
C LYS A 218 -9.64 18.79 14.88
N ARG A 219 -10.19 19.55 13.95
CA ARG A 219 -10.06 19.32 12.50
C ARG A 219 -8.61 19.39 12.04
N ILE A 220 -7.87 20.37 12.57
CA ILE A 220 -6.44 20.55 12.23
C ILE A 220 -5.58 19.49 12.93
N ARG A 221 -5.85 19.20 14.21
CA ARG A 221 -5.11 18.17 14.97
C ARG A 221 -5.24 16.78 14.36
N ASN A 222 -6.42 16.45 13.84
CA ASN A 222 -6.70 15.14 13.20
C ASN A 222 -6.34 15.09 11.72
N ASN A 223 -5.87 16.20 11.14
CA ASN A 223 -5.40 16.22 9.76
C ASN A 223 -4.08 15.44 9.66
N LYS A 224 -3.97 14.58 8.65
CA LYS A 224 -2.79 13.70 8.47
C LYS A 224 -1.60 14.41 7.82
N ILE A 225 -1.80 15.60 7.26
CA ILE A 225 -0.79 16.37 6.54
C ILE A 225 -0.14 17.40 7.45
N PHE A 226 -0.92 18.03 8.34
CA PHE A 226 -0.39 18.96 9.33
C PHE A 226 0.40 18.26 10.44
N TYR A 227 1.39 18.95 10.96
CA TYR A 227 2.10 18.57 12.19
C TYR A 227 2.44 19.83 13.01
N ALA A 228 2.60 19.65 14.33
CA ALA A 228 3.08 20.70 15.19
C ALA A 228 4.61 20.81 15.06
N ASN A 229 5.10 22.01 14.78
CA ASN A 229 6.53 22.30 14.76
C ASN A 229 6.89 22.98 16.08
N PHE A 230 7.67 22.30 16.92
CA PHE A 230 8.18 22.84 18.17
C PHE A 230 9.54 23.49 17.89
N VAL A 231 9.57 24.81 17.86
CA VAL A 231 10.78 25.55 17.48
C VAL A 231 11.73 25.79 18.67
N ASN A 232 11.24 25.72 19.91
CA ASN A 232 12.02 25.69 21.17
C ASN A 232 11.06 25.49 22.35
N GLU A 233 11.57 25.01 23.49
CA GLU A 233 10.76 24.70 24.69
C GLU A 233 9.95 25.89 25.28
N LYS A 234 10.18 27.10 24.83
CA LYS A 234 9.53 28.34 25.28
C LYS A 234 8.72 29.09 24.24
N GLU A 235 8.70 28.65 22.98
CA GLU A 235 8.02 29.36 21.90
C GLU A 235 6.80 28.63 21.35
N LYS A 236 5.81 29.42 20.93
CA LYS A 236 4.52 29.01 20.39
C LYS A 236 4.69 27.92 19.32
N SER A 237 4.00 26.81 19.49
CA SER A 237 3.89 25.78 18.47
C SER A 237 3.33 26.37 17.18
N SER A 238 4.10 26.38 16.12
CA SER A 238 3.65 26.74 14.79
C SER A 238 3.04 25.52 14.09
N ILE A 239 2.01 25.75 13.30
CA ILE A 239 1.43 24.70 12.44
C ILE A 239 2.27 24.66 11.17
N ALA A 240 2.78 23.48 10.86
CA ALA A 240 3.46 23.19 9.60
C ALA A 240 2.78 21.99 8.91
N PHE A 241 3.03 21.82 7.62
CA PHE A 241 2.51 20.67 6.89
C PHE A 241 3.63 19.89 6.18
N ASN A 242 3.41 18.59 6.06
CA ASN A 242 4.34 17.69 5.39
C ASN A 242 4.08 17.73 3.87
N GLU A 243 4.97 18.36 3.11
CA GLU A 243 4.84 18.54 1.66
C GLU A 243 4.83 17.18 0.91
N MET A 244 5.57 16.18 1.37
CA MET A 244 5.54 14.85 0.75
C MET A 244 4.17 14.19 0.91
N ARG A 245 3.55 14.29 2.10
CA ARG A 245 2.19 13.81 2.32
C ARG A 245 1.18 14.59 1.48
N LEU A 246 1.31 15.91 1.40
CA LEU A 246 0.48 16.73 0.54
C LEU A 246 0.55 16.26 -0.91
N ASN A 247 1.75 16.09 -1.45
CA ASN A 247 1.96 15.60 -2.81
C ASN A 247 1.39 14.19 -3.03
N LYS A 248 1.54 13.29 -2.06
CA LYS A 248 0.92 11.94 -2.13
C LYS A 248 -0.60 12.04 -2.21
N TYR A 249 -1.25 12.82 -1.34
CA TYR A 249 -2.71 12.99 -1.39
C TYR A 249 -3.20 13.62 -2.70
N LEU A 250 -2.46 14.59 -3.26
CA LEU A 250 -2.78 15.19 -4.55
C LEU A 250 -2.66 14.16 -5.69
N MET A 251 -1.57 13.40 -5.73
CA MET A 251 -1.36 12.37 -6.75
C MET A 251 -2.40 11.25 -6.65
N ASP A 252 -2.69 10.77 -5.44
CA ASP A 252 -3.72 9.76 -5.21
C ASP A 252 -5.10 10.25 -5.67
N ASN A 253 -5.41 11.53 -5.40
CA ASN A 253 -6.68 12.12 -5.81
C ASN A 253 -6.79 12.24 -7.34
N THR A 254 -5.70 12.57 -8.03
CA THR A 254 -5.64 12.54 -9.49
C THR A 254 -5.93 11.15 -10.02
N ILE A 255 -5.25 10.12 -9.54
CA ILE A 255 -5.46 8.72 -9.96
C ILE A 255 -6.91 8.28 -9.71
N LEU A 256 -7.48 8.60 -8.55
CA LEU A 256 -8.85 8.23 -8.21
C LEU A 256 -9.88 8.94 -9.11
N ASN A 257 -9.65 10.19 -9.50
CA ASN A 257 -10.49 10.91 -10.45
C ASN A 257 -10.38 10.31 -11.85
N ASP A 258 -9.17 10.02 -12.33
CA ASP A 258 -8.95 9.36 -13.62
C ASP A 258 -9.65 7.98 -13.67
N MET A 259 -9.56 7.18 -12.59
CA MET A 259 -10.29 5.91 -12.47
C MET A 259 -11.81 6.09 -12.54
N LYS A 260 -12.34 7.17 -11.94
CA LYS A 260 -13.77 7.47 -11.94
C LYS A 260 -14.25 7.93 -13.31
N GLU A 261 -13.49 8.80 -13.99
CA GLU A 261 -13.86 9.41 -15.26
C GLU A 261 -13.73 8.44 -16.44
N SER A 262 -12.66 7.67 -16.47
CA SER A 262 -12.37 6.75 -17.60
C SER A 262 -13.16 5.48 -17.56
N SER A 263 -13.85 5.16 -16.47
CA SER A 263 -14.44 3.83 -16.21
C SER A 263 -13.43 2.68 -16.38
N TYR A 264 -12.14 3.01 -16.50
CA TYR A 264 -11.03 2.06 -16.59
C TYR A 264 -10.38 1.84 -15.24
N LYS A 265 -9.96 0.62 -15.05
CA LYS A 265 -9.15 0.24 -13.91
C LYS A 265 -7.70 0.41 -14.34
N ILE A 266 -7.07 1.45 -13.79
CA ILE A 266 -5.66 1.73 -14.05
C ILE A 266 -4.85 0.76 -13.20
N VAL A 267 -4.13 -0.13 -13.84
CA VAL A 267 -3.20 -1.08 -13.23
C VAL A 267 -1.77 -0.63 -13.46
#